data_82caeda2b8809c2ec956e559ab5bd48b
#
_entry.id   82caeda2b8809c2ec956e559ab5bd48b
#
_cell.length_a   1.000
_cell.length_b   1.000
_cell.length_c   1.000
_cell.angle_alpha   90.00
_cell.angle_beta   90.00
_cell.angle_gamma   90.00
#
_symmetry.space_group_name_H-M   'P 1'
#
loop_
_entity.id
_entity.type
_entity.pdbx_description
1 polymer ?
#
loop_
_entity_poly.entity_id
_entity_poly.type
_entity_poly.pdbx_seq_one_letter_code
_entity_poly.pdbx_strand_id
1 'polypeptide(L)'
;MTKSLTFIDTNQLPRVKTPQGEVTEILNQHLAGAKNVLGTLRWLSPGEKFEAGREEKHQLIYLMEGQGSIRLDGKDYDVSRGAGVYLGPTESATIQAGAGSALKLFHLMVPRIPA
;
A
#
# COMPACT_ATOMS: atom_id res chain seq x y z
N MET A 1 -20.07 -2.81 -27.85
CA MET A 1 -19.70 -3.50 -26.62
C MET A 1 -19.99 -2.63 -25.40
N THR A 2 -20.53 -3.22 -24.42
CA THR A 2 -20.85 -2.49 -23.21
C THR A 2 -19.62 -2.35 -22.34
N LYS A 3 -19.39 -1.13 -21.89
CA LYS A 3 -18.31 -0.90 -20.95
C LYS A 3 -18.66 -1.51 -19.59
N SER A 4 -17.75 -2.27 -19.03
CA SER A 4 -17.93 -2.83 -17.70
C SER A 4 -17.58 -1.81 -16.65
N LEU A 5 -18.45 -1.66 -15.67
CA LEU A 5 -18.16 -0.89 -14.48
C LEU A 5 -17.96 -1.88 -13.34
N THR A 6 -16.77 -1.90 -12.76
CA THR A 6 -16.47 -2.81 -11.68
C THR A 6 -16.58 -2.09 -10.35
N PHE A 7 -17.47 -2.57 -9.51
CA PHE A 7 -17.61 -2.07 -8.14
C PHE A 7 -16.98 -3.08 -7.19
N ILE A 8 -16.11 -2.61 -6.32
CA ILE A 8 -15.44 -3.45 -5.33
C ILE A 8 -15.75 -2.93 -3.95
N ASP A 9 -16.47 -3.74 -3.16
CA ASP A 9 -16.69 -3.41 -1.76
C ASP A 9 -15.55 -4.00 -0.94
N THR A 10 -14.59 -3.15 -0.59
CA THR A 10 -13.39 -3.59 0.11
C THR A 10 -13.69 -4.17 1.50
N ASN A 11 -14.86 -3.86 2.06
CA ASN A 11 -15.25 -4.43 3.35
C ASN A 11 -15.69 -5.89 3.24
N GLN A 12 -15.99 -6.34 2.03
CA GLN A 12 -16.41 -7.72 1.77
C GLN A 12 -15.25 -8.62 1.35
N LEU A 13 -14.08 -8.04 1.12
CA LEU A 13 -12.92 -8.82 0.72
C LEU A 13 -12.20 -9.38 1.94
N PRO A 14 -11.65 -10.59 1.83
CA PRO A 14 -10.93 -11.19 2.95
C PRO A 14 -9.64 -10.46 3.25
N ARG A 15 -9.31 -10.38 4.52
CA ARG A 15 -8.01 -9.88 4.98
C ARG A 15 -7.11 -11.06 5.24
N VAL A 16 -5.88 -10.98 4.75
CA VAL A 16 -4.87 -12.00 4.96
C VAL A 16 -3.84 -11.48 5.94
N LYS A 17 -3.58 -12.24 6.99
CA LYS A 17 -2.59 -11.87 7.99
C LYS A 17 -1.19 -12.18 7.48
N THR A 18 -0.29 -11.20 7.62
CA THR A 18 1.11 -11.36 7.21
C THR A 18 2.02 -10.86 8.33
N PRO A 19 3.34 -11.15 8.27
CA PRO A 19 4.28 -10.58 9.24
C PRO A 19 4.33 -9.05 9.22
N GLN A 20 3.79 -8.43 8.18
CA GLN A 20 3.78 -6.99 8.02
C GLN A 20 2.35 -6.45 8.02
N GLY A 21 1.50 -6.96 8.90
CA GLY A 21 0.12 -6.52 9.06
C GLY A 21 -0.87 -7.34 8.26
N GLU A 22 -2.13 -6.88 8.23
CA GLU A 22 -3.17 -7.53 7.45
C GLU A 22 -3.31 -6.86 6.10
N VAL A 23 -3.58 -7.62 5.05
CA VAL A 23 -3.69 -7.08 3.70
C VAL A 23 -4.93 -7.61 2.98
N THR A 24 -5.46 -6.78 2.10
CA THR A 24 -6.52 -7.15 1.17
C THR A 24 -6.17 -6.60 -0.20
N GLU A 25 -6.11 -7.46 -1.21
CA GLU A 25 -5.93 -7.00 -2.58
C GLU A 25 -7.24 -6.48 -3.11
N ILE A 26 -7.25 -5.23 -3.55
CA ILE A 26 -8.47 -4.58 -4.02
C ILE A 26 -8.45 -4.29 -5.53
N LEU A 27 -7.29 -4.41 -6.14
CA LEU A 27 -7.13 -4.23 -7.57
C LEU A 27 -6.08 -5.21 -8.07
N ASN A 28 -6.50 -6.19 -8.86
CA ASN A 28 -5.61 -7.16 -9.46
C ASN A 28 -6.30 -7.75 -10.69
N GLN A 29 -5.61 -8.63 -11.38
CA GLN A 29 -6.17 -9.23 -12.60
C GLN A 29 -7.43 -10.04 -12.33
N HIS A 30 -7.46 -10.75 -11.23
CA HIS A 30 -8.60 -11.60 -10.89
C HIS A 30 -9.85 -10.77 -10.55
N LEU A 31 -9.70 -9.71 -9.76
CA LEU A 31 -10.84 -8.91 -9.32
C LEU A 31 -11.38 -7.97 -10.39
N ALA A 32 -10.49 -7.39 -11.19
CA ALA A 32 -10.89 -6.32 -12.11
C ALA A 32 -10.28 -6.46 -13.50
N GLY A 33 -9.62 -7.58 -13.81
CA GLY A 33 -8.94 -7.74 -15.08
C GLY A 33 -7.69 -6.88 -15.25
N ALA A 34 -7.20 -6.28 -14.18
CA ALA A 34 -6.04 -5.42 -14.23
C ALA A 34 -4.77 -6.28 -14.29
N LYS A 35 -4.08 -6.24 -15.43
CA LYS A 35 -2.94 -7.12 -15.65
C LYS A 35 -1.63 -6.59 -15.12
N ASN A 36 -1.47 -5.27 -15.08
CA ASN A 36 -0.19 -4.65 -14.75
C ASN A 36 -0.26 -3.74 -13.54
N VAL A 37 -1.30 -3.89 -12.73
CA VAL A 37 -1.51 -3.03 -11.57
C VAL A 37 -1.93 -3.89 -10.40
N LEU A 38 -1.32 -3.65 -9.25
CA LEU A 38 -1.73 -4.29 -8.02
C LEU A 38 -2.05 -3.20 -6.99
N GLY A 39 -3.27 -3.21 -6.48
CA GLY A 39 -3.70 -2.29 -5.43
C GLY A 39 -4.06 -3.08 -4.18
N THR A 40 -3.53 -2.65 -3.05
CA THR A 40 -3.68 -3.38 -1.79
C THR A 40 -4.05 -2.40 -0.69
N LEU A 41 -4.99 -2.78 0.16
CA LEU A 41 -5.18 -2.13 1.44
C LEU A 41 -4.38 -2.90 2.47
N ARG A 42 -3.70 -2.17 3.33
CA ARG A 42 -2.90 -2.78 4.39
C ARG A 42 -3.22 -2.12 5.72
N TRP A 43 -3.40 -2.93 6.74
CA TRP A 43 -3.64 -2.48 8.10
C TRP A 43 -2.46 -2.87 8.98
N LEU A 44 -1.90 -1.90 9.67
CA LEU A 44 -0.83 -2.13 10.63
C LEU A 44 -1.39 -1.84 12.02
N SER A 45 -1.19 -2.78 12.93
CA SER A 45 -1.51 -2.55 14.34
C SER A 45 -0.47 -1.61 14.96
N PRO A 46 -0.79 -0.96 16.09
CA PRO A 46 0.18 -0.05 16.72
C PRO A 46 1.54 -0.70 16.86
N GLY A 47 2.57 0.00 16.40
CA GLY A 47 3.95 -0.47 16.45
C GLY A 47 4.39 -1.38 15.33
N GLU A 48 3.49 -1.89 14.52
CA GLU A 48 3.87 -2.77 13.41
C GLU A 48 4.54 -2.00 12.28
N LYS A 49 5.40 -2.69 11.55
CA LYS A 49 6.16 -2.11 10.44
C LYS A 49 5.83 -2.78 9.12
N PHE A 50 5.95 -2.01 8.05
CA PHE A 50 5.85 -2.50 6.68
C PHE A 50 7.01 -1.94 5.87
N GLU A 51 7.75 -2.81 5.21
CA GLU A 51 8.83 -2.41 4.32
C GLU A 51 8.36 -2.51 2.88
N ALA A 52 8.46 -1.40 2.15
CA ALA A 52 8.03 -1.30 0.77
C ALA A 52 9.20 -0.95 -0.12
N GLY A 53 9.16 -1.40 -1.37
CA GLY A 53 10.11 -0.98 -2.38
C GLY A 53 11.02 -2.08 -2.89
N ARG A 54 11.95 -1.68 -3.77
CA ARG A 54 12.97 -2.55 -4.38
C ARG A 54 12.39 -3.74 -5.14
N GLU A 55 11.24 -3.56 -5.76
CA GLU A 55 10.62 -4.63 -6.52
C GLU A 55 10.61 -4.36 -8.03
N GLU A 56 11.44 -3.41 -8.47
CA GLU A 56 11.51 -3.00 -9.88
C GLU A 56 10.16 -2.50 -10.37
N LYS A 57 9.40 -1.86 -9.47
CA LYS A 57 8.08 -1.34 -9.76
C LYS A 57 7.95 0.08 -9.26
N HIS A 58 7.04 0.82 -9.86
CA HIS A 58 6.63 2.10 -9.32
C HIS A 58 5.60 1.84 -8.23
N GLN A 59 5.73 2.53 -7.11
CA GLN A 59 4.83 2.32 -5.98
C GLN A 59 4.33 3.65 -5.44
N LEU A 60 3.05 3.69 -5.11
CA LEU A 60 2.45 4.81 -4.41
C LEU A 60 1.82 4.26 -3.13
N ILE A 61 2.18 4.86 -2.01
CA ILE A 61 1.61 4.48 -0.73
C ILE A 61 0.91 5.71 -0.17
N TYR A 62 -0.36 5.55 0.14
CA TYR A 62 -1.18 6.63 0.66
C TYR A 62 -1.71 6.25 2.04
N LEU A 63 -1.49 7.14 3.02
CA LEU A 63 -1.95 6.92 4.39
C LEU A 63 -3.40 7.35 4.50
N MET A 64 -4.28 6.39 4.67
CA MET A 64 -5.72 6.65 4.72
C MET A 64 -6.22 6.97 6.12
N GLU A 65 -5.65 6.32 7.14
CA GLU A 65 -6.07 6.52 8.53
C GLU A 65 -4.88 6.30 9.45
N GLY A 66 -4.84 7.03 10.54
CA GLY A 66 -3.88 6.81 11.60
C GLY A 66 -2.69 7.75 11.56
N GLN A 67 -1.73 7.47 12.43
CA GLN A 67 -0.49 8.22 12.55
C GLN A 67 0.66 7.25 12.71
N GLY A 68 1.82 7.66 12.22
CA GLY A 68 3.01 6.85 12.34
C GLY A 68 4.22 7.58 11.83
N SER A 69 5.22 6.82 11.40
CA SER A 69 6.43 7.37 10.83
C SER A 69 6.79 6.62 9.56
N ILE A 70 7.53 7.30 8.69
CA ILE A 70 8.08 6.68 7.50
C ILE A 70 9.56 6.99 7.45
N ARG A 71 10.36 5.97 7.15
CA ARG A 71 11.80 6.12 7.00
C ARG A 71 12.16 6.08 5.53
N LEU A 72 12.72 7.18 5.07
CA LEU A 72 13.16 7.35 3.69
C LEU A 72 14.60 7.78 3.69
N ASP A 73 15.45 7.03 3.00
CA ASP A 73 16.86 7.38 2.84
C ASP A 73 17.52 7.72 4.17
N GLY A 74 17.28 6.90 5.18
CA GLY A 74 17.87 7.05 6.51
C GLY A 74 17.27 8.12 7.38
N LYS A 75 16.23 8.81 6.93
CA LYS A 75 15.55 9.86 7.70
C LYS A 75 14.14 9.46 8.05
N ASP A 76 13.72 9.81 9.26
CA ASP A 76 12.37 9.52 9.74
C ASP A 76 11.51 10.76 9.62
N TYR A 77 10.27 10.55 9.13
CA TYR A 77 9.28 11.61 8.99
C TYR A 77 8.00 11.17 9.68
N ASP A 78 7.41 12.08 10.45
CA ASP A 78 6.10 11.81 11.03
C ASP A 78 5.05 11.97 9.95
N VAL A 79 4.13 11.02 9.89
CA VAL A 79 3.07 11.00 8.88
C VAL A 79 1.72 10.76 9.53
N SER A 80 0.68 11.27 8.88
CA SER A 80 -0.69 11.09 9.31
C SER A 80 -1.58 10.99 8.08
N ARG A 81 -2.88 10.85 8.32
CA ARG A 81 -3.85 10.73 7.23
C ARG A 81 -3.63 11.82 6.17
N GLY A 82 -3.59 11.39 4.92
CA GLY A 82 -3.38 12.28 3.79
C GLY A 82 -1.95 12.28 3.26
N ALA A 83 -1.01 11.69 4.00
CA ALA A 83 0.36 11.61 3.53
C ALA A 83 0.49 10.58 2.43
N GLY A 84 1.24 10.89 1.40
CA GLY A 84 1.53 9.98 0.32
C GLY A 84 3.03 9.92 0.04
N VAL A 85 3.50 8.74 -0.38
CA VAL A 85 4.89 8.59 -0.78
C VAL A 85 4.96 7.80 -2.09
N TYR A 86 5.81 8.27 -2.98
CA TYR A 86 6.10 7.59 -4.22
C TYR A 86 7.48 6.96 -4.13
N LEU A 87 7.59 5.69 -4.53
CA LEU A 87 8.86 4.99 -4.60
C LEU A 87 9.09 4.54 -6.04
N GLY A 88 10.26 4.89 -6.58
CA GLY A 88 10.68 4.39 -7.88
C GLY A 88 11.18 2.94 -7.79
N PRO A 89 11.55 2.33 -8.92
CA PRO A 89 11.87 0.90 -8.97
C PRO A 89 12.98 0.42 -8.05
N THR A 90 13.90 1.29 -7.66
CA THR A 90 15.03 0.91 -6.80
C THR A 90 14.94 1.49 -5.38
N GLU A 91 13.92 2.27 -5.11
CA GLU A 91 13.75 2.94 -3.83
C GLU A 91 12.98 2.09 -2.86
N SER A 92 13.16 2.35 -1.58
CA SER A 92 12.45 1.64 -0.52
C SER A 92 12.14 2.56 0.65
N ALA A 93 11.16 2.16 1.44
CA ALA A 93 10.75 2.89 2.63
C ALA A 93 10.30 1.91 3.70
N THR A 94 10.45 2.31 4.96
CA THR A 94 9.88 1.56 6.09
C THR A 94 8.80 2.42 6.71
N ILE A 95 7.60 1.87 6.82
CA ILE A 95 6.45 2.57 7.41
C ILE A 95 6.11 1.88 8.72
N GLN A 96 5.96 2.66 9.78
CA GLN A 96 5.67 2.12 11.10
C GLN A 96 4.45 2.81 11.69
N ALA A 97 3.50 2.02 12.19
CA ALA A 97 2.38 2.55 12.94
C ALA A 97 2.87 3.11 14.27
N GLY A 98 2.27 4.21 14.70
CA GLY A 98 2.59 4.80 16.00
C GLY A 98 2.24 3.88 17.14
N ALA A 99 2.78 4.16 18.32
CA ALA A 99 2.61 3.29 19.49
C ALA A 99 1.16 3.17 19.94
N GLY A 100 0.34 4.17 19.69
CA GLY A 100 -1.06 4.16 20.06
C GLY A 100 -2.02 4.30 18.88
N SER A 101 -1.56 4.05 17.65
CA SER A 101 -2.36 4.31 16.46
C SER A 101 -2.15 3.23 15.41
N ALA A 102 -3.24 2.60 15.00
CA ALA A 102 -3.20 1.70 13.86
C ALA A 102 -3.16 2.51 12.58
N LEU A 103 -2.55 1.96 11.53
CA LEU A 103 -2.49 2.58 10.21
C LEU A 103 -3.33 1.81 9.21
N LYS A 104 -3.95 2.55 8.29
CA LYS A 104 -4.56 1.97 7.11
C LYS A 104 -3.92 2.62 5.90
N LEU A 105 -3.33 1.79 5.04
CA LEU A 105 -2.59 2.24 3.86
C LEU A 105 -3.25 1.75 2.59
N PHE A 106 -3.23 2.58 1.56
CA PHE A 106 -3.46 2.14 0.19
C PHE A 106 -2.11 2.03 -0.50
N HIS A 107 -1.82 0.87 -1.06
CA HIS A 107 -0.53 0.59 -1.71
C HIS A 107 -0.79 0.19 -3.15
N LEU A 108 -0.35 1.02 -4.08
CA LEU A 108 -0.49 0.78 -5.51
C LEU A 108 0.88 0.43 -6.10
N MET A 109 0.95 -0.66 -6.83
CA MET A 109 2.18 -1.07 -7.52
C MET A 109 1.92 -1.16 -9.02
N VAL A 110 2.81 -0.58 -9.80
CA VAL A 110 2.76 -0.59 -11.25
C VAL A 110 4.11 -1.04 -11.77
N PRO A 111 4.17 -2.03 -12.67
CA PRO A 111 5.43 -2.51 -13.21
C PRO A 111 6.19 -1.41 -13.92
N ARG A 112 7.52 -1.52 -13.89
CA ARG A 112 8.38 -0.68 -14.69
C ARG A 112 8.18 -1.03 -16.17
N ILE A 113 7.89 -0.03 -16.97
CA ILE A 113 7.69 -0.22 -18.40
C ILE A 113 9.03 -0.02 -19.09
N PRO A 114 9.50 -1.01 -19.84
CA PRO A 114 10.75 -0.85 -20.60
C PRO A 114 10.64 0.28 -21.62
N ALA A 115 11.69 1.06 -21.74
CA ALA A 115 11.72 2.16 -22.70
C ALA A 115 11.88 1.65 -24.13
#